data_7cdff901792b4e32c37a07f0034d2161
#
_entry.id   7cdff901792b4e32c37a07f0034d2161
#
_cell.length_a   1.000
_cell.length_b   1.000
_cell.length_c   1.000
_cell.angle_alpha   90.00
_cell.angle_beta   90.00
_cell.angle_gamma   90.00
#
_symmetry.space_group_name_H-M   'P 1'
#
loop_
_entity.id
_entity.type
_entity.pdbx_description
1 polymer ?
#
loop_
_entity_poly.entity_id
_entity_poly.type
_entity_poly.pdbx_seq_one_letter_code
_entity_poly.pdbx_strand_id
1 'polypeptide(L)'
;LGDVYKRQLYRKRLILRKARGGMDIESNEAKLVMDENGRCVDIVKRDRGTSECMIEEFMLLANQCAANAGRTNKVPFVYRVHEAPDAEKMEKLSATLLACGLNAKFKNPIPTQLELAALLDETRDQPIQIPVHTGILRSMQKARYAPQPLGHYGLVLADYAHFTSPIRRYPDLAIHR
;
A
#
# COMPACT_ATOMS: atom_id res chain seq x y z
N LEU A 1 -27.98 -4.15 10.18
CA LEU A 1 -27.30 -3.22 11.12
C LEU A 1 -25.77 -3.40 11.06
N GLY A 2 -25.22 -4.64 11.12
CA GLY A 2 -23.78 -4.89 11.14
C GLY A 2 -23.02 -4.30 9.94
N ASP A 3 -23.58 -4.36 8.74
CA ASP A 3 -22.91 -3.86 7.53
C ASP A 3 -22.88 -2.32 7.48
N VAL A 4 -23.86 -1.66 8.07
CA VAL A 4 -23.86 -0.19 8.20
C VAL A 4 -22.71 0.27 9.09
N TYR A 5 -22.50 -0.37 10.24
CA TYR A 5 -21.40 -0.05 11.15
C TYR A 5 -20.03 -0.36 10.54
N LYS A 6 -19.90 -1.49 9.83
CA LYS A 6 -18.66 -1.84 9.11
C LYS A 6 -18.31 -0.77 8.06
N ARG A 7 -19.30 -0.32 7.27
CA ARG A 7 -19.10 0.76 6.29
C ARG A 7 -18.72 2.09 6.93
N GLN A 8 -19.33 2.44 8.07
CA GLN A 8 -18.98 3.65 8.81
C GLN A 8 -17.54 3.59 9.34
N LEU A 9 -17.15 2.46 9.94
CA LEU A 9 -15.78 2.25 10.41
C LEU A 9 -14.78 2.33 9.26
N TYR A 10 -15.06 1.65 8.15
CA TYR A 10 -14.25 1.72 6.94
C TYR A 10 -14.04 3.17 6.46
N ARG A 11 -15.12 3.96 6.36
CA ARG A 11 -15.01 5.36 5.95
C ARG A 11 -14.12 6.19 6.88
N LYS A 12 -14.25 6.01 8.19
CA LYS A 12 -13.38 6.67 9.17
C LYS A 12 -11.92 6.25 9.01
N ARG A 13 -11.66 4.96 8.82
CA ARG A 13 -10.31 4.44 8.58
C ARG A 13 -9.69 4.99 7.31
N LEU A 14 -10.46 5.08 6.24
CA LEU A 14 -10.01 5.64 4.97
C LEU A 14 -9.63 7.13 5.10
N ILE A 15 -10.43 7.91 5.82
CA ILE A 15 -10.12 9.32 6.12
C ILE A 15 -8.79 9.42 6.89
N LEU A 16 -8.60 8.61 7.93
CA LEU A 16 -7.36 8.58 8.71
C LEU A 16 -6.15 8.13 7.87
N ARG A 17 -6.33 7.15 6.96
CA ARG A 17 -5.28 6.70 6.04
C ARG A 17 -4.85 7.84 5.10
N LYS A 18 -5.81 8.52 4.49
CA LYS A 18 -5.54 9.67 3.61
C LYS A 18 -4.86 10.83 4.35
N ALA A 19 -5.36 11.16 5.55
CA ALA A 19 -4.78 12.23 6.36
C ALA A 19 -3.30 11.96 6.77
N ARG A 20 -2.88 10.68 6.87
CA ARG A 20 -1.48 10.31 7.11
C ARG A 20 -0.62 10.33 5.84
N GLY A 21 -1.21 10.47 4.66
CA GLY A 21 -0.51 10.34 3.38
C GLY A 21 -0.39 8.89 2.90
N GLY A 22 -1.31 8.02 3.31
CA GLY A 22 -1.39 6.65 2.81
C GLY A 22 -1.63 6.65 1.30
N MET A 23 -0.66 6.15 0.55
CA MET A 23 -0.69 6.11 -0.90
C MET A 23 -1.69 5.05 -1.39
N ASP A 24 -2.49 5.42 -2.39
CA ASP A 24 -3.36 4.51 -3.12
C ASP A 24 -2.83 4.33 -4.53
N ILE A 25 -1.90 3.39 -4.68
CA ILE A 25 -1.32 3.04 -5.97
C ILE A 25 -2.24 1.99 -6.61
N GLU A 26 -3.03 2.42 -7.58
CA GLU A 26 -3.87 1.51 -8.34
C GLU A 26 -3.01 0.52 -9.14
N SER A 27 -3.18 -0.76 -8.88
CA SER A 27 -2.68 -1.81 -9.76
C SER A 27 -3.77 -2.17 -10.78
N ASN A 28 -3.45 -2.06 -12.06
CA ASN A 28 -4.34 -2.57 -13.11
C ASN A 28 -4.23 -4.10 -13.15
N GLU A 29 -4.94 -4.77 -12.24
CA GLU A 29 -5.04 -6.23 -12.30
C GLU A 29 -5.96 -6.64 -13.46
N ALA A 30 -5.46 -7.52 -14.30
CA ALA A 30 -6.25 -8.12 -15.38
C ALA A 30 -7.05 -9.30 -14.82
N LYS A 31 -8.35 -9.36 -15.14
CA LYS A 31 -9.21 -10.52 -14.91
C LYS A 31 -9.43 -11.23 -16.24
N LEU A 32 -9.03 -12.49 -16.30
CA LEU A 32 -9.32 -13.34 -17.45
C LEU A 32 -10.79 -13.77 -17.40
N VAL A 33 -11.50 -13.59 -18.50
CA VAL A 33 -12.84 -14.10 -18.72
C VAL A 33 -12.71 -15.42 -19.46
N MET A 34 -13.16 -16.51 -18.83
CA MET A 34 -13.06 -17.86 -19.38
C MET A 34 -14.43 -18.30 -19.91
N ASP A 35 -14.44 -19.02 -21.03
CA ASP A 35 -15.65 -19.73 -21.52
C ASP A 35 -15.90 -21.03 -20.73
N GLU A 36 -16.99 -21.72 -21.07
CA GLU A 36 -17.37 -23.00 -20.45
C GLU A 36 -16.33 -24.12 -20.67
N ASN A 37 -15.47 -23.99 -21.66
CA ASN A 37 -14.40 -24.91 -22.00
C ASN A 37 -13.04 -24.55 -21.36
N GLY A 38 -13.01 -23.50 -20.52
CA GLY A 38 -11.78 -23.02 -19.88
C GLY A 38 -10.84 -22.26 -20.82
N ARG A 39 -11.32 -21.74 -21.97
CA ARG A 39 -10.53 -20.88 -22.86
C ARG A 39 -10.73 -19.42 -22.48
N CYS A 40 -9.65 -18.66 -22.48
CA CYS A 40 -9.73 -17.22 -22.27
C CYS A 40 -10.35 -16.55 -23.50
N VAL A 41 -11.51 -15.92 -23.31
CA VAL A 41 -12.27 -15.20 -24.35
C VAL A 41 -12.13 -13.69 -24.25
N ASP A 42 -11.76 -13.15 -23.07
CA ASP A 42 -11.55 -11.74 -22.89
C ASP A 42 -10.61 -11.45 -21.71
N ILE A 43 -10.04 -10.24 -21.68
CA ILE A 43 -9.22 -9.72 -20.58
C ILE A 43 -9.78 -8.37 -20.17
N VAL A 44 -10.38 -8.32 -18.98
CA VAL A 44 -11.00 -7.10 -18.46
C VAL A 44 -10.22 -6.55 -17.26
N LYS A 45 -10.28 -5.24 -17.04
CA LYS A 45 -9.76 -4.64 -15.80
C LYS A 45 -10.58 -5.16 -14.62
N ARG A 46 -9.90 -5.60 -13.56
CA ARG A 46 -10.54 -5.97 -12.30
C ARG A 46 -10.85 -4.70 -11.50
N ASP A 47 -12.12 -4.39 -11.36
CA ASP A 47 -12.56 -3.31 -10.49
C ASP A 47 -12.56 -3.77 -9.03
N ARG A 48 -12.03 -2.92 -8.15
CA ARG A 48 -12.06 -3.13 -6.70
C ARG A 48 -13.35 -2.54 -6.14
N GLY A 49 -14.23 -3.41 -5.66
CA GLY A 49 -15.49 -2.99 -5.03
C GLY A 49 -15.31 -2.46 -3.60
N THR A 50 -16.34 -1.75 -3.11
CA THR A 50 -16.34 -1.21 -1.74
C THR A 50 -16.14 -2.29 -0.67
N SER A 51 -16.66 -3.49 -0.88
CA SER A 51 -16.51 -4.62 0.05
C SER A 51 -15.07 -5.11 0.15
N GLU A 52 -14.38 -5.20 -1.00
CA GLU A 52 -12.96 -5.58 -1.05
C GLU A 52 -12.08 -4.54 -0.34
N CYS A 53 -12.29 -3.26 -0.62
CA CYS A 53 -11.58 -2.17 0.03
C CYS A 53 -11.85 -2.11 1.55
N MET A 54 -13.07 -2.40 1.98
CA MET A 54 -13.44 -2.47 3.40
C MET A 54 -12.70 -3.60 4.11
N ILE A 55 -12.66 -4.79 3.52
CA ILE A 55 -11.92 -5.94 4.09
C ILE A 55 -10.43 -5.63 4.13
N GLU A 56 -9.87 -5.03 3.09
CA GLU A 56 -8.46 -4.60 3.07
C GLU A 56 -8.13 -3.67 4.24
N GLU A 57 -8.94 -2.64 4.49
CA GLU A 57 -8.72 -1.73 5.62
C GLU A 57 -8.80 -2.46 6.98
N PHE A 58 -9.68 -3.44 7.11
CA PHE A 58 -9.76 -4.23 8.36
C PHE A 58 -8.56 -5.17 8.51
N MET A 59 -8.08 -5.76 7.42
CA MET A 59 -6.84 -6.55 7.43
C MET A 59 -5.62 -5.68 7.79
N LEU A 60 -5.52 -4.47 7.24
CA LEU A 60 -4.46 -3.51 7.61
C LEU A 60 -4.53 -3.15 9.09
N LEU A 61 -5.72 -2.91 9.63
CA LEU A 61 -5.90 -2.62 11.05
C LEU A 61 -5.49 -3.80 11.93
N ALA A 62 -5.93 -5.02 11.61
CA ALA A 62 -5.57 -6.24 12.36
C ALA A 62 -4.05 -6.47 12.33
N ASN A 63 -3.41 -6.31 11.18
CA ASN A 63 -1.96 -6.40 11.02
C ASN A 63 -1.22 -5.36 11.87
N GLN A 64 -1.73 -4.13 11.93
CA GLN A 64 -1.18 -3.06 12.77
C GLN A 64 -1.36 -3.37 14.27
N CYS A 65 -2.53 -3.85 14.69
CA CYS A 65 -2.80 -4.22 16.07
C CYS A 65 -1.88 -5.35 16.55
N ALA A 66 -1.68 -6.39 15.73
CA ALA A 66 -0.77 -7.48 16.05
C ALA A 66 0.68 -6.99 16.20
N ALA A 67 1.16 -6.16 15.28
CA ALA A 67 2.51 -5.58 15.35
C ALA A 67 2.69 -4.70 16.59
N ASN A 68 1.69 -3.87 16.92
CA ASN A 68 1.71 -3.03 18.11
C ASN A 68 1.73 -3.87 19.40
N ALA A 69 0.94 -4.95 19.46
CA ALA A 69 0.94 -5.88 20.59
C ALA A 69 2.33 -6.52 20.79
N GLY A 70 2.97 -6.99 19.70
CA GLY A 70 4.33 -7.53 19.76
C GLY A 70 5.35 -6.53 20.31
N ARG A 71 5.32 -5.28 19.81
CA ARG A 71 6.20 -4.20 20.27
C ARG A 71 5.95 -3.83 21.75
N THR A 72 4.69 -3.66 22.12
CA THR A 72 4.31 -3.22 23.48
C THR A 72 4.67 -4.25 24.53
N ASN A 73 4.45 -5.53 24.23
CA ASN A 73 4.79 -6.62 25.13
C ASN A 73 6.26 -7.07 25.04
N LYS A 74 7.05 -6.46 24.14
CA LYS A 74 8.49 -6.76 23.96
C LYS A 74 8.77 -8.25 23.71
N VAL A 75 7.88 -8.94 23.00
CA VAL A 75 8.04 -10.33 22.63
C VAL A 75 8.82 -10.45 21.31
N PRO A 76 9.56 -11.55 21.07
CA PRO A 76 10.12 -11.85 19.75
C PRO A 76 9.00 -11.83 18.69
N PHE A 77 9.19 -11.05 17.63
CA PHE A 77 8.13 -10.81 16.67
C PHE A 77 8.70 -10.65 15.24
N VAL A 78 7.87 -10.89 14.23
CA VAL A 78 8.24 -10.73 12.83
C VAL A 78 7.47 -9.57 12.22
N TYR A 79 8.16 -8.42 12.08
CA TYR A 79 7.57 -7.22 11.47
C TYR A 79 7.72 -7.26 9.96
N ARG A 80 6.78 -6.65 9.26
CA ARG A 80 6.87 -6.34 7.83
C ARG A 80 7.27 -4.88 7.69
N VAL A 81 8.53 -4.64 7.36
CA VAL A 81 9.12 -3.30 7.29
C VAL A 81 9.29 -2.84 5.86
N HIS A 82 9.14 -1.55 5.65
CA HIS A 82 9.33 -0.90 4.36
C HIS A 82 10.00 0.46 4.62
N GLU A 83 11.28 0.51 4.36
CA GLU A 83 12.09 1.70 4.62
C GLU A 83 11.83 2.78 3.57
N ALA A 84 12.18 4.02 3.89
CA ALA A 84 12.07 5.14 2.96
C ALA A 84 12.95 4.90 1.72
N PRO A 85 12.59 5.46 0.55
CA PRO A 85 13.43 5.41 -0.62
C PRO A 85 14.77 6.13 -0.39
N ASP A 86 15.81 5.72 -1.13
CA ASP A 86 17.10 6.39 -1.11
C ASP A 86 17.15 7.59 -2.07
N ALA A 87 18.15 8.45 -1.90
CA ALA A 87 18.30 9.67 -2.68
C ALA A 87 18.47 9.39 -4.18
N GLU A 88 19.24 8.36 -4.56
CA GLU A 88 19.46 7.99 -5.97
C GLU A 88 18.16 7.63 -6.67
N LYS A 89 17.28 6.88 -5.99
CA LYS A 89 15.97 6.54 -6.54
C LYS A 89 15.06 7.76 -6.67
N MET A 90 15.20 8.73 -5.77
CA MET A 90 14.45 9.98 -5.84
C MET A 90 14.91 10.87 -7.00
N GLU A 91 16.20 10.88 -7.32
CA GLU A 91 16.71 11.58 -8.50
C GLU A 91 16.14 10.97 -9.79
N LYS A 92 16.11 9.63 -9.89
CA LYS A 92 15.49 8.92 -11.02
C LYS A 92 13.99 9.19 -11.15
N LEU A 93 13.28 9.28 -10.00
CA LEU A 93 11.89 9.69 -10.00
C LEU A 93 11.72 11.11 -10.52
N SER A 94 12.52 12.05 -10.02
CA SER A 94 12.47 13.45 -10.45
C SER A 94 12.70 13.60 -11.96
N ALA A 95 13.66 12.85 -12.52
CA ALA A 95 13.88 12.81 -13.97
C ALA A 95 12.67 12.26 -14.73
N THR A 96 12.02 11.21 -14.21
CA THR A 96 10.80 10.64 -14.80
C THR A 96 9.66 11.65 -14.77
N LEU A 97 9.45 12.35 -13.66
CA LEU A 97 8.41 13.37 -13.52
C LEU A 97 8.63 14.52 -14.48
N LEU A 98 9.87 14.98 -14.62
CA LEU A 98 10.22 16.03 -15.57
C LEU A 98 9.95 15.60 -17.02
N ALA A 99 10.27 14.37 -17.39
CA ALA A 99 9.97 13.81 -18.71
C ALA A 99 8.45 13.72 -18.97
N CYS A 100 7.63 13.61 -17.92
CA CYS A 100 6.17 13.67 -17.99
C CYS A 100 5.62 15.12 -18.00
N GLY A 101 6.48 16.14 -18.03
CA GLY A 101 6.09 17.55 -17.97
C GLY A 101 5.74 18.06 -16.57
N LEU A 102 6.02 17.27 -15.52
CA LEU A 102 5.77 17.63 -14.13
C LEU A 102 7.05 18.14 -13.48
N ASN A 103 7.05 19.40 -13.06
CA ASN A 103 8.14 19.97 -12.27
C ASN A 103 7.83 19.85 -10.77
N ALA A 104 7.81 18.60 -10.28
CA ALA A 104 7.55 18.33 -8.86
C ALA A 104 8.77 18.76 -8.04
N LYS A 105 8.63 19.85 -7.29
CA LYS A 105 9.64 20.32 -6.32
C LYS A 105 9.28 19.77 -4.95
N PHE A 106 9.97 18.73 -4.53
CA PHE A 106 9.86 18.23 -3.16
C PHE A 106 10.62 19.15 -2.20
N LYS A 107 10.09 19.31 -0.98
CA LYS A 107 10.72 20.14 0.06
C LYS A 107 12.05 19.56 0.54
N ASN A 108 12.18 18.25 0.52
CA ASN A 108 13.34 17.50 0.96
C ASN A 108 13.83 16.53 -0.14
N PRO A 109 15.10 16.09 -0.10
CA PRO A 109 15.63 15.09 -1.04
C PRO A 109 14.81 13.79 -1.06
N ILE A 110 14.25 13.42 0.09
CA ILE A 110 13.27 12.32 0.21
C ILE A 110 11.91 12.96 0.48
N PRO A 111 10.95 12.88 -0.46
CA PRO A 111 9.62 13.44 -0.27
C PRO A 111 8.88 12.76 0.87
N THR A 112 8.00 13.50 1.49
CA THR A 112 7.05 12.94 2.46
C THR A 112 6.02 12.09 1.75
N GLN A 113 5.40 11.17 2.48
CA GLN A 113 4.30 10.36 1.96
C GLN A 113 3.11 11.21 1.50
N LEU A 114 2.86 12.35 2.17
CA LEU A 114 1.82 13.30 1.77
C LEU A 114 2.12 13.95 0.41
N GLU A 115 3.38 14.32 0.14
CA GLU A 115 3.77 14.87 -1.16
C GLU A 115 3.60 13.84 -2.29
N LEU A 116 3.96 12.58 -2.03
CA LEU A 116 3.77 11.51 -3.02
C LEU A 116 2.29 11.16 -3.21
N ALA A 117 1.50 11.14 -2.13
CA ALA A 117 0.06 10.91 -2.22
C ALA A 117 -0.65 12.02 -3.01
N ALA A 118 -0.27 13.28 -2.77
CA ALA A 118 -0.79 14.42 -3.54
C ALA A 118 -0.47 14.30 -5.03
N LEU A 119 0.77 13.92 -5.38
CA LEU A 119 1.18 13.69 -6.76
C LEU A 119 0.41 12.56 -7.43
N LEU A 120 0.15 11.46 -6.72
CA LEU A 120 -0.68 10.35 -7.21
C LEU A 120 -2.13 10.79 -7.46
N ASP A 121 -2.69 11.60 -6.56
CA ASP A 121 -4.05 12.11 -6.71
C ASP A 121 -4.14 13.17 -7.82
N GLU A 122 -3.15 14.04 -7.97
CA GLU A 122 -3.09 15.06 -9.02
C GLU A 122 -3.02 14.43 -10.43
N THR A 123 -2.29 13.34 -10.56
CA THR A 123 -2.10 12.67 -11.86
C THR A 123 -3.17 11.60 -12.17
N ARG A 124 -4.12 11.41 -11.27
CA ARG A 124 -5.23 10.46 -11.45
C ARG A 124 -6.05 10.83 -12.68
N ASP A 125 -6.43 9.81 -13.45
CA ASP A 125 -7.21 9.92 -14.67
C ASP A 125 -6.56 10.76 -15.80
N GLN A 126 -5.27 11.09 -15.67
CA GLN A 126 -4.50 11.77 -16.71
C GLN A 126 -3.69 10.77 -17.57
N PRO A 127 -3.34 11.10 -18.82
CA PRO A 127 -2.50 10.24 -19.66
C PRO A 127 -1.14 9.89 -19.05
N ILE A 128 -0.62 10.74 -18.16
CA ILE A 128 0.66 10.54 -17.46
C ILE A 128 0.54 9.71 -16.18
N GLN A 129 -0.66 9.27 -15.79
CA GLN A 129 -0.88 8.49 -14.56
C GLN A 129 0.01 7.25 -14.52
N ILE A 130 0.01 6.44 -15.56
CA ILE A 130 0.76 5.16 -15.59
C ILE A 130 2.26 5.37 -15.40
N PRO A 131 2.96 6.23 -16.19
CA PRO A 131 4.38 6.46 -15.97
C PRO A 131 4.71 7.06 -14.63
N VAL A 132 3.90 7.98 -14.09
CA VAL A 132 4.11 8.59 -12.78
C VAL A 132 3.94 7.56 -11.65
N HIS A 133 2.83 6.81 -11.64
CA HIS A 133 2.57 5.76 -10.65
C HIS A 133 3.66 4.67 -10.68
N THR A 134 4.07 4.26 -11.89
CA THR A 134 5.16 3.29 -12.07
C THR A 134 6.50 3.85 -11.58
N GLY A 135 6.79 5.11 -11.87
CA GLY A 135 7.99 5.81 -11.40
C GLY A 135 8.07 5.84 -9.88
N ILE A 136 6.98 6.25 -9.22
CA ILE A 136 6.87 6.26 -7.76
C ILE A 136 7.07 4.84 -7.20
N LEU A 137 6.38 3.83 -7.75
CA LEU A 137 6.49 2.46 -7.27
C LEU A 137 7.92 1.92 -7.39
N ARG A 138 8.60 2.18 -8.51
CA ARG A 138 10.00 1.75 -8.75
C ARG A 138 11.00 2.48 -7.85
N SER A 139 10.69 3.69 -7.42
CA SER A 139 11.54 4.45 -6.49
C SER A 139 11.48 3.90 -5.06
N MET A 140 10.43 3.17 -4.70
CA MET A 140 10.27 2.60 -3.37
C MET A 140 11.30 1.50 -3.08
N GLN A 141 11.64 1.33 -1.81
CA GLN A 141 12.39 0.18 -1.34
C GLN A 141 11.51 -1.08 -1.39
N LYS A 142 12.14 -2.25 -1.39
CA LYS A 142 11.39 -3.51 -1.25
C LYS A 142 11.06 -3.74 0.22
N ALA A 143 9.81 -4.01 0.52
CA ALA A 143 9.42 -4.42 1.87
C ALA A 143 10.08 -5.78 2.20
N ARG A 144 10.49 -5.96 3.46
CA ARG A 144 11.16 -7.17 3.98
C ARG A 144 10.62 -7.55 5.35
N TYR A 145 10.95 -8.73 5.82
CA TYR A 145 10.71 -9.12 7.21
C TYR A 145 11.91 -8.77 8.08
N ALA A 146 11.64 -8.31 9.30
CA ALA A 146 12.69 -7.96 10.28
C ALA A 146 12.20 -8.21 11.70
N PRO A 147 13.12 -8.50 12.65
CA PRO A 147 12.77 -8.62 14.06
C PRO A 147 12.56 -7.27 14.76
N GLN A 148 12.98 -6.15 14.14
CA GLN A 148 12.80 -4.80 14.68
C GLN A 148 11.67 -4.07 13.95
N PRO A 149 10.85 -3.26 14.65
CA PRO A 149 9.79 -2.45 14.08
C PRO A 149 10.36 -1.17 13.45
N LEU A 150 10.88 -1.24 12.22
CA LEU A 150 11.46 -0.11 11.50
C LEU A 150 10.42 0.73 10.74
N GLY A 151 9.13 0.45 10.93
CA GLY A 151 8.04 1.13 10.26
C GLY A 151 7.75 0.62 8.85
N HIS A 152 6.69 1.15 8.27
CA HIS A 152 6.28 0.83 6.91
C HIS A 152 5.98 2.12 6.13
N TYR A 153 6.97 2.61 5.38
CA TYR A 153 6.91 3.88 4.65
C TYR A 153 5.66 3.98 3.74
N GLY A 154 5.42 2.99 2.88
CA GLY A 154 4.31 3.03 1.92
C GLY A 154 2.91 2.98 2.56
N LEU A 155 2.77 2.43 3.78
CA LEU A 155 1.51 2.41 4.53
C LEU A 155 1.40 3.55 5.55
N VAL A 156 2.49 4.29 5.78
CA VAL A 156 2.60 5.34 6.81
C VAL A 156 2.23 4.80 8.18
N LEU A 157 2.81 3.66 8.55
CA LEU A 157 2.59 2.98 9.81
C LEU A 157 3.92 2.81 10.56
N ALA A 158 3.91 3.12 11.86
CA ALA A 158 5.07 2.91 12.72
C ALA A 158 5.33 1.42 12.99
N ASP A 159 4.26 0.64 13.16
CA ASP A 159 4.31 -0.79 13.40
C ASP A 159 3.43 -1.51 12.38
N TYR A 160 3.99 -2.51 11.71
CA TYR A 160 3.24 -3.32 10.78
C TYR A 160 3.80 -4.75 10.72
N ALA A 161 2.91 -5.71 10.63
CA ALA A 161 3.24 -7.11 10.43
C ALA A 161 2.23 -7.78 9.51
N HIS A 162 2.57 -8.90 8.96
CA HIS A 162 1.61 -9.78 8.31
C HIS A 162 1.04 -10.75 9.34
N PHE A 163 -0.27 -10.71 9.56
CA PHE A 163 -0.98 -11.52 10.56
C PHE A 163 -2.22 -12.21 10.01
N THR A 164 -2.87 -11.60 9.02
CA THR A 164 -4.22 -11.98 8.58
C THR A 164 -4.29 -13.11 7.56
N SER A 165 -3.17 -13.71 7.14
CA SER A 165 -3.17 -14.76 6.10
C SER A 165 -2.26 -15.95 6.46
N PRO A 166 -2.49 -16.65 7.60
CA PRO A 166 -1.61 -17.73 8.06
C PRO A 166 -1.61 -18.97 7.15
N ILE A 167 -2.63 -19.16 6.32
CA ILE A 167 -2.72 -20.30 5.39
C ILE A 167 -1.65 -20.21 4.29
N ARG A 168 -1.30 -19.01 3.83
CA ARG A 168 -0.41 -18.79 2.68
C ARG A 168 0.88 -18.06 3.01
N ARG A 169 1.05 -17.56 4.23
CA ARG A 169 2.26 -16.85 4.65
C ARG A 169 2.78 -17.38 5.98
N TYR A 170 3.99 -17.94 5.96
CA TYR A 170 4.62 -18.50 7.15
C TYR A 170 4.82 -17.49 8.29
N PRO A 171 5.23 -16.22 8.05
CA PRO A 171 5.34 -15.23 9.13
C PRO A 171 4.02 -15.00 9.87
N ASP A 172 2.89 -14.96 9.17
CA ASP A 172 1.56 -14.86 9.80
C ASP A 172 1.31 -16.05 10.72
N LEU A 173 1.60 -17.27 10.25
CA LEU A 173 1.45 -18.48 11.04
C LEU A 173 2.37 -18.49 12.28
N ALA A 174 3.60 -18.01 12.14
CA ALA A 174 4.55 -17.91 13.25
C ALA A 174 4.08 -16.96 14.35
N ILE A 175 3.41 -15.86 13.97
CA ILE A 175 2.85 -14.89 14.93
C ILE A 175 1.61 -15.47 15.65
N HIS A 176 0.85 -16.35 15.02
CA HIS A 176 -0.30 -17.01 15.65
C HIS A 176 0.07 -18.07 16.67
N ARG A 177 1.30 -18.60 16.67
CA ARG A 177 1.83 -19.61 17.60
C ARG A 177 2.52 -19.00 18.81
#